data_694e0252de341dffa9953b2309038320
#
_entry.id   694e0252de341dffa9953b2309038320
#
_cell.length_a   1.000
_cell.length_b   1.000
_cell.length_c   1.000
_cell.angle_alpha   90.00
_cell.angle_beta   90.00
_cell.angle_gamma   90.00
#
_symmetry.space_group_name_H-M   'P 1'
#
loop_
_entity.id
_entity.type
_entity.pdbx_description
1 polymer ?
#
loop_
_entity_poly.entity_id
_entity_poly.type
_entity_poly.pdbx_seq_one_letter_code
_entity_poly.pdbx_strand_id
1 'polypeptide(L)'
;MAKQSKPGKAKNIINIFLPGGSAHQESWDPKYLSPAEYRGPLGTVKTNTGERFSENLKNTAKVADKITVIRSMTHGEAAHERGTHNMMTGIRPSPAVIFPSIGSIVSHEFGPRKNLPPYVAIPSQSRNGGTGYLGSAYGAFSLGADPGNSNFRVRDLALPSGIDAKRFG
;
A
#
# COMPACT_ATOMS: atom_id res chain seq x y z
N MET A 1 -9.23 30.58 8.79
CA MET A 1 -10.27 29.55 8.89
C MET A 1 -9.99 28.48 7.85
N ALA A 2 -9.65 27.26 8.27
CA ALA A 2 -9.46 26.14 7.34
C ALA A 2 -10.81 25.83 6.68
N LYS A 3 -10.85 25.83 5.34
CA LYS A 3 -12.02 25.41 4.59
C LYS A 3 -12.32 23.96 4.99
N GLN A 4 -13.48 23.72 5.57
CA GLN A 4 -13.94 22.37 5.86
C GLN A 4 -13.95 21.58 4.54
N SER A 5 -13.07 20.60 4.42
CA SER A 5 -13.00 19.74 3.25
C SER A 5 -14.30 18.95 3.15
N LYS A 6 -14.88 18.88 1.95
CA LYS A 6 -16.05 18.01 1.72
C LYS A 6 -15.65 16.58 2.13
N PRO A 7 -16.52 15.84 2.84
CA PRO A 7 -16.22 14.48 3.23
C PRO A 7 -15.91 13.63 1.99
N GLY A 8 -14.84 12.84 2.09
CA GLY A 8 -14.41 11.96 1.00
C GLY A 8 -15.49 10.94 0.64
N LYS A 9 -15.62 10.63 -0.64
CA LYS A 9 -16.58 9.62 -1.14
C LYS A 9 -16.06 8.19 -1.02
N ALA A 10 -14.75 8.01 -0.85
CA ALA A 10 -14.11 6.71 -0.76
C ALA A 10 -14.54 5.99 0.53
N LYS A 11 -14.98 4.74 0.37
CA LYS A 11 -15.45 3.89 1.49
C LYS A 11 -14.45 2.80 1.86
N ASN A 12 -13.51 2.50 0.98
CA ASN A 12 -12.49 1.47 1.18
C ASN A 12 -11.16 1.98 0.64
N ILE A 13 -10.07 1.49 1.21
CA ILE A 13 -8.70 1.79 0.78
C ILE A 13 -8.00 0.46 0.48
N ILE A 14 -7.36 0.37 -0.67
CA ILE A 14 -6.43 -0.70 -1.02
C ILE A 14 -5.07 -0.05 -1.22
N ASN A 15 -4.12 -0.38 -0.35
CA ASN A 15 -2.74 0.08 -0.47
C ASN A 15 -1.90 -1.05 -1.08
N ILE A 16 -1.34 -0.83 -2.27
CA ILE A 16 -0.41 -1.76 -2.92
C ILE A 16 0.98 -1.18 -2.74
N PHE A 17 1.75 -1.75 -1.82
CA PHE A 17 3.11 -1.34 -1.55
C PHE A 17 4.09 -2.17 -2.38
N LEU A 18 4.87 -1.50 -3.21
CA LEU A 18 5.96 -2.09 -3.98
C LEU A 18 7.28 -1.69 -3.30
N PRO A 19 8.00 -2.64 -2.66
CA PRO A 19 9.14 -2.31 -1.79
C PRO A 19 10.40 -1.86 -2.55
N GLY A 20 10.34 -1.72 -3.85
CA GLY A 20 11.45 -1.32 -4.71
C GLY A 20 11.68 -2.31 -5.85
N GLY A 21 12.78 -2.13 -6.59
CA GLY A 21 13.17 -2.96 -7.73
C GLY A 21 13.07 -2.22 -9.06
N SER A 22 11.90 -1.72 -9.43
CA SER A 22 11.74 -0.92 -10.65
C SER A 22 12.03 0.56 -10.38
N ALA A 23 12.88 1.16 -11.20
CA ALA A 23 13.08 2.60 -11.16
C ALA A 23 11.83 3.34 -11.67
N HIS A 24 11.61 4.58 -11.22
CA HIS A 24 10.47 5.38 -11.68
C HIS A 24 10.50 5.63 -13.19
N GLN A 25 11.69 5.68 -13.80
CA GLN A 25 11.86 5.81 -15.25
C GLN A 25 11.30 4.60 -16.00
N GLU A 26 11.32 3.43 -15.40
CA GLU A 26 10.81 2.18 -15.99
C GLU A 26 9.31 1.98 -15.78
N SER A 27 8.64 2.94 -15.14
CA SER A 27 7.22 2.86 -14.80
C SER A 27 6.46 4.15 -15.13
N TRP A 28 6.16 4.95 -14.12
CA TRP A 28 5.25 6.09 -14.20
C TRP A 28 5.86 7.38 -14.73
N ASP A 29 7.20 7.51 -14.68
CA ASP A 29 7.92 8.73 -15.02
C ASP A 29 9.13 8.45 -15.91
N PRO A 30 8.93 8.13 -17.18
CA PRO A 30 9.99 7.62 -18.07
C PRO A 30 11.04 8.66 -18.46
N LYS A 31 10.91 9.92 -18.04
CA LYS A 31 11.88 11.01 -18.36
C LYS A 31 12.27 11.05 -19.84
N TYR A 32 11.32 10.80 -20.74
CA TYR A 32 11.55 10.54 -22.17
C TYR A 32 12.27 11.67 -22.93
N LEU A 33 12.29 12.87 -22.38
CA LEU A 33 13.02 14.03 -22.93
C LEU A 33 14.45 14.14 -22.38
N SER A 34 14.82 13.33 -21.38
CA SER A 34 16.17 13.33 -20.82
C SER A 34 17.13 12.51 -21.65
N PRO A 35 18.47 12.78 -21.57
CA PRO A 35 19.50 11.93 -22.16
C PRO A 35 19.36 10.46 -21.72
N ALA A 36 19.89 9.54 -22.54
CA ALA A 36 19.73 8.10 -22.33
C ALA A 36 20.27 7.62 -20.98
N GLU A 37 21.32 8.25 -20.50
CA GLU A 37 21.96 7.96 -19.20
C GLU A 37 21.00 8.15 -18.01
N TYR A 38 20.02 9.05 -18.15
CA TYR A 38 19.02 9.34 -17.10
C TYR A 38 17.69 8.63 -17.32
N ARG A 39 17.25 8.44 -18.57
CA ARG A 39 15.94 7.85 -18.86
C ARG A 39 15.97 6.33 -18.98
N GLY A 40 17.15 5.74 -19.12
CA GLY A 40 17.30 4.30 -19.38
C GLY A 40 16.94 3.88 -20.80
N PRO A 41 17.01 2.58 -21.11
CA PRO A 41 16.86 2.04 -22.46
C PRO A 41 15.41 1.83 -22.90
N LEU A 42 14.45 1.89 -21.99
CA LEU A 42 13.05 1.54 -22.27
C LEU A 42 12.35 2.62 -23.13
N GLY A 43 11.45 2.17 -23.97
CA GLY A 43 10.54 3.00 -24.73
C GLY A 43 9.38 3.53 -23.88
N THR A 44 8.52 4.33 -24.52
CA THR A 44 7.34 4.90 -23.85
C THR A 44 6.08 4.67 -24.64
N VAL A 45 4.94 4.63 -23.95
CA VAL A 45 3.62 4.61 -24.55
C VAL A 45 2.84 5.88 -24.19
N LYS A 46 2.07 6.38 -25.14
CA LYS A 46 1.16 7.50 -24.91
C LYS A 46 -0.06 7.00 -24.14
N THR A 47 -0.46 7.74 -23.10
CA THR A 47 -1.68 7.46 -22.34
C THR A 47 -2.91 8.01 -23.06
N ASN A 48 -4.11 7.59 -22.63
CA ASN A 48 -5.36 8.14 -23.13
C ASN A 48 -5.59 9.61 -22.72
N THR A 49 -4.80 10.12 -21.75
CA THR A 49 -4.82 11.54 -21.35
C THR A 49 -3.74 12.38 -22.05
N GLY A 50 -2.90 11.76 -22.87
CA GLY A 50 -1.86 12.45 -23.65
C GLY A 50 -0.46 12.44 -23.04
N GLU A 51 -0.31 12.04 -21.76
CA GLU A 51 0.98 11.87 -21.11
C GLU A 51 1.71 10.61 -21.58
N ARG A 52 2.90 10.37 -21.03
CA ARG A 52 3.69 9.18 -21.34
C ARG A 52 4.00 8.39 -20.10
N PHE A 53 3.83 7.07 -20.20
CA PHE A 53 4.32 6.06 -19.27
C PHE A 53 5.40 5.21 -19.95
N SER A 54 6.15 4.45 -19.17
CA SER A 54 7.03 3.43 -19.72
C SER A 54 6.23 2.41 -20.54
N GLU A 55 6.87 1.83 -21.55
CA GLU A 55 6.26 0.77 -22.38
C GLU A 55 5.82 -0.46 -21.58
N ASN A 56 6.35 -0.68 -20.38
CA ASN A 56 5.92 -1.72 -19.48
C ASN A 56 4.48 -1.52 -18.96
N LEU A 57 3.97 -0.29 -19.01
CA LEU A 57 2.64 0.08 -18.49
C LEU A 57 1.58 0.25 -19.60
N LYS A 58 1.68 -0.49 -20.70
CA LYS A 58 0.76 -0.39 -21.86
C LYS A 58 -0.72 -0.48 -21.49
N ASN A 59 -1.08 -1.37 -20.57
CA ASN A 59 -2.48 -1.54 -20.17
C ASN A 59 -2.93 -0.43 -19.21
N THR A 60 -2.06 -0.01 -18.30
CA THR A 60 -2.32 1.11 -17.39
C THR A 60 -2.47 2.44 -18.13
N ALA A 61 -1.70 2.63 -19.21
CA ALA A 61 -1.80 3.81 -20.07
C ALA A 61 -3.19 4.01 -20.70
N LYS A 62 -3.94 2.93 -20.92
CA LYS A 62 -5.31 2.97 -21.47
C LYS A 62 -6.37 3.49 -20.48
N VAL A 63 -6.05 3.50 -19.20
CA VAL A 63 -6.94 3.91 -18.09
C VAL A 63 -6.36 5.06 -17.27
N ALA A 64 -5.43 5.81 -17.83
CA ALA A 64 -4.76 6.92 -17.15
C ALA A 64 -5.73 8.03 -16.72
N ASP A 65 -6.86 8.20 -17.41
CA ASP A 65 -7.96 9.08 -17.03
C ASP A 65 -8.59 8.77 -15.65
N LYS A 66 -8.33 7.57 -15.11
CA LYS A 66 -8.82 7.13 -13.80
C LYS A 66 -7.74 7.14 -12.71
N ILE A 67 -6.55 7.64 -13.03
CA ILE A 67 -5.36 7.54 -12.17
C ILE A 67 -4.80 8.94 -11.94
N THR A 68 -4.37 9.21 -10.73
CA THR A 68 -3.53 10.36 -10.41
C THR A 68 -2.10 9.89 -10.16
N VAL A 69 -1.14 10.39 -10.94
CA VAL A 69 0.28 10.09 -10.78
C VAL A 69 0.98 11.27 -10.12
N ILE A 70 1.60 11.03 -8.97
CA ILE A 70 2.39 12.03 -8.25
C ILE A 70 3.87 11.71 -8.49
N ARG A 71 4.52 12.46 -9.40
CA ARG A 71 5.93 12.28 -9.78
C ARG A 71 6.91 13.06 -8.91
N SER A 72 6.41 13.94 -8.07
CA SER A 72 7.20 14.82 -7.19
C SER A 72 7.41 14.26 -5.79
N MET A 73 7.04 13.00 -5.53
CA MET A 73 7.26 12.38 -4.23
C MET A 73 8.76 12.26 -3.94
N THR A 74 9.15 12.79 -2.80
CA THR A 74 10.54 12.75 -2.33
C THR A 74 10.59 12.69 -0.81
N HIS A 75 11.65 12.10 -0.27
CA HIS A 75 11.94 12.08 1.16
C HIS A 75 13.46 12.05 1.38
N GLY A 76 13.90 12.45 2.55
CA GLY A 76 15.33 12.51 2.92
C GLY A 76 15.89 11.25 3.56
N GLU A 77 15.21 10.10 3.43
CA GLU A 77 15.65 8.84 4.04
C GLU A 77 16.40 7.99 3.02
N ALA A 78 17.64 7.61 3.34
CA ALA A 78 18.49 6.80 2.47
C ALA A 78 18.40 5.28 2.77
N ALA A 79 18.06 4.91 4.01
CA ALA A 79 17.91 3.51 4.40
C ALA A 79 16.51 2.98 4.05
N HIS A 80 16.44 1.73 3.55
CA HIS A 80 15.18 1.10 3.12
C HIS A 80 14.11 1.06 4.21
N GLU A 81 14.46 0.70 5.43
CA GLU A 81 13.54 0.60 6.57
C GLU A 81 12.96 1.97 6.92
N ARG A 82 13.80 3.00 6.92
CA ARG A 82 13.39 4.37 7.21
C ARG A 82 12.52 4.94 6.11
N GLY A 83 12.89 4.70 4.85
CA GLY A 83 12.09 5.06 3.68
C GLY A 83 10.72 4.35 3.69
N THR A 84 10.69 3.06 3.96
CA THR A 84 9.44 2.29 4.09
C THR A 84 8.56 2.84 5.20
N HIS A 85 9.12 3.14 6.38
CA HIS A 85 8.38 3.76 7.47
C HIS A 85 7.74 5.08 7.03
N ASN A 86 8.53 5.95 6.37
CA ASN A 86 8.04 7.23 5.87
C ASN A 86 6.88 7.05 4.87
N MET A 87 7.00 6.12 3.94
CA MET A 87 5.95 5.84 2.96
C MET A 87 4.69 5.22 3.57
N MET A 88 4.82 4.41 4.63
CA MET A 88 3.69 3.77 5.30
C MET A 88 2.97 4.66 6.30
N THR A 89 3.66 5.65 6.88
CA THR A 89 3.13 6.51 7.94
C THR A 89 2.93 7.96 7.50
N GLY A 90 3.58 8.39 6.42
CA GLY A 90 3.64 9.79 6.00
C GLY A 90 4.59 10.66 6.83
N ILE A 91 5.29 10.08 7.80
CA ILE A 91 6.12 10.82 8.78
C ILE A 91 7.51 10.19 8.87
N ARG A 92 8.53 11.02 9.03
CA ARG A 92 9.90 10.54 9.23
C ARG A 92 10.01 9.73 10.53
N PRO A 93 10.81 8.64 10.55
CA PRO A 93 11.05 7.89 11.78
C PRO A 93 11.62 8.78 12.88
N SER A 94 11.06 8.68 14.06
CA SER A 94 11.48 9.39 15.26
C SER A 94 11.82 8.41 16.39
N PRO A 95 12.90 8.64 17.16
CA PRO A 95 13.18 7.81 18.32
C PRO A 95 12.20 8.03 19.49
N ALA A 96 11.50 9.16 19.49
CA ALA A 96 10.59 9.52 20.57
C ALA A 96 9.17 8.96 20.41
N VAL A 97 8.72 8.77 19.17
CA VAL A 97 7.33 8.33 18.89
C VAL A 97 7.31 7.38 17.71
N ILE A 98 6.63 6.25 17.89
CA ILE A 98 6.32 5.33 16.78
C ILE A 98 4.97 5.72 16.22
N PHE A 99 4.96 6.15 14.96
CA PHE A 99 3.75 6.57 14.27
C PHE A 99 3.00 5.38 13.67
N PRO A 100 1.65 5.41 13.67
CA PRO A 100 0.84 4.37 13.07
C PRO A 100 0.89 4.43 11.54
N SER A 101 0.73 3.28 10.90
CA SER A 101 0.51 3.19 9.46
C SER A 101 -0.86 3.76 9.06
N ILE A 102 -0.99 4.13 7.79
CA ILE A 102 -2.27 4.59 7.22
C ILE A 102 -3.39 3.57 7.49
N GLY A 103 -3.12 2.26 7.36
CA GLY A 103 -4.12 1.23 7.64
C GLY A 103 -4.58 1.21 9.10
N SER A 104 -3.66 1.41 10.05
CA SER A 104 -3.99 1.49 11.48
C SER A 104 -4.79 2.75 11.82
N ILE A 105 -4.48 3.88 11.17
CA ILE A 105 -5.26 5.12 11.33
C ILE A 105 -6.69 4.89 10.80
N VAL A 106 -6.85 4.30 9.62
CA VAL A 106 -8.16 4.00 9.05
C VAL A 106 -8.95 3.02 9.94
N SER A 107 -8.27 2.01 10.49
CA SER A 107 -8.86 1.07 11.45
C SER A 107 -9.38 1.79 12.71
N HIS A 108 -8.60 2.74 13.24
CA HIS A 108 -8.98 3.54 14.40
C HIS A 108 -10.18 4.45 14.12
N GLU A 109 -10.15 5.20 13.00
CA GLU A 109 -11.16 6.23 12.71
C GLU A 109 -12.51 5.65 12.26
N PHE A 110 -12.50 4.53 11.54
CA PHE A 110 -13.72 3.97 10.94
C PHE A 110 -14.20 2.67 11.59
N GLY A 111 -13.34 1.98 12.31
CA GLY A 111 -13.66 0.73 12.97
C GLY A 111 -14.07 -0.42 12.02
N PRO A 112 -14.52 -1.55 12.58
CA PRO A 112 -14.95 -2.70 11.81
C PRO A 112 -16.29 -2.45 11.11
N ARG A 113 -16.47 -3.03 9.93
CA ARG A 113 -17.77 -3.11 9.25
C ARG A 113 -18.36 -4.49 9.46
N LYS A 114 -19.49 -4.56 10.12
CA LYS A 114 -20.10 -5.83 10.56
C LYS A 114 -19.06 -6.59 11.40
N ASN A 115 -18.83 -7.86 11.12
CA ASN A 115 -17.87 -8.71 11.82
C ASN A 115 -16.55 -8.88 11.06
N LEU A 116 -16.23 -7.96 10.13
CA LEU A 116 -14.99 -8.04 9.34
C LEU A 116 -13.88 -7.20 9.98
N PRO A 117 -12.63 -7.68 9.95
CA PRO A 117 -11.48 -6.88 10.37
C PRO A 117 -11.42 -5.57 9.59
N PRO A 118 -11.24 -4.42 10.26
CA PRO A 118 -11.20 -3.11 9.59
C PRO A 118 -9.94 -2.90 8.76
N TYR A 119 -8.87 -3.63 9.07
CA TYR A 119 -7.60 -3.59 8.38
C TYR A 119 -7.07 -5.01 8.14
N VAL A 120 -6.81 -5.34 6.88
CA VAL A 120 -6.24 -6.64 6.46
C VAL A 120 -4.92 -6.41 5.76
N ALA A 121 -3.90 -7.19 6.09
CA ALA A 121 -2.60 -7.17 5.43
C ALA A 121 -2.28 -8.50 4.75
N ILE A 122 -1.77 -8.44 3.52
CA ILE A 122 -1.48 -9.59 2.66
C ILE A 122 -0.02 -9.50 2.20
N PRO A 123 0.81 -10.48 2.43
CA PRO A 123 0.58 -11.65 3.28
C PRO A 123 0.61 -11.30 4.76
N SER A 124 1.32 -10.23 5.16
CA SER A 124 1.47 -9.79 6.54
C SER A 124 1.69 -8.28 6.64
N GLN A 125 1.46 -7.72 7.81
CA GLN A 125 1.75 -6.33 8.09
C GLN A 125 3.26 -6.05 8.00
N SER A 126 3.62 -4.95 7.34
CA SER A 126 5.00 -4.48 7.28
C SER A 126 5.54 -4.16 8.67
N ARG A 127 6.76 -4.59 8.97
CA ARG A 127 7.45 -4.27 10.23
C ARG A 127 7.61 -2.75 10.44
N ASN A 128 7.69 -1.99 9.36
CA ASN A 128 7.90 -0.54 9.37
C ASN A 128 6.59 0.26 9.28
N GLY A 129 5.43 -0.40 9.42
CA GLY A 129 4.11 0.20 9.30
C GLY A 129 3.11 -0.41 10.28
N GLY A 130 3.45 -0.41 11.58
CA GLY A 130 2.62 -0.96 12.65
C GLY A 130 1.55 -0.01 13.16
N THR A 131 1.02 -0.33 14.34
CA THR A 131 -0.04 0.45 15.02
C THR A 131 0.48 1.71 15.69
N GLY A 132 1.80 1.82 15.87
CA GLY A 132 2.41 2.93 16.57
C GLY A 132 1.79 3.16 17.95
N TYR A 133 1.51 4.42 18.27
CA TYR A 133 0.91 4.81 19.55
C TYR A 133 -0.59 4.47 19.69
N LEU A 134 -1.26 3.98 18.64
CA LEU A 134 -2.69 3.65 18.72
C LEU A 134 -2.96 2.32 19.46
N GLY A 135 -1.95 1.46 19.63
CA GLY A 135 -2.10 0.17 20.30
C GLY A 135 -2.54 -0.98 19.38
N SER A 136 -2.40 -2.21 19.88
CA SER A 136 -2.53 -3.45 19.09
C SER A 136 -3.92 -3.71 18.52
N ALA A 137 -4.96 -3.16 19.14
CA ALA A 137 -6.35 -3.31 18.69
C ALA A 137 -6.59 -2.79 17.25
N TYR A 138 -5.74 -1.87 16.77
CA TYR A 138 -5.85 -1.26 15.45
C TYR A 138 -4.85 -1.85 14.44
N GLY A 139 -4.25 -2.98 14.79
CA GLY A 139 -3.35 -3.71 13.92
C GLY A 139 -4.05 -4.42 12.77
N ALA A 140 -3.27 -4.81 11.77
CA ALA A 140 -3.78 -5.58 10.66
C ALA A 140 -4.10 -7.01 11.08
N PHE A 141 -5.22 -7.53 10.60
CA PHE A 141 -5.41 -8.96 10.48
C PHE A 141 -4.50 -9.46 9.33
N SER A 142 -3.42 -10.13 9.68
CA SER A 142 -2.46 -10.64 8.71
C SER A 142 -2.87 -12.03 8.24
N LEU A 143 -2.91 -12.26 6.92
CA LEU A 143 -3.25 -13.58 6.37
C LEU A 143 -2.18 -14.62 6.68
N GLY A 144 -0.94 -14.20 6.88
CA GLY A 144 0.19 -15.05 7.30
C GLY A 144 0.83 -15.87 6.18
N ALA A 145 0.22 -15.91 4.99
CA ALA A 145 0.72 -16.62 3.83
C ALA A 145 0.27 -15.95 2.53
N ASP A 146 0.93 -16.29 1.43
CA ASP A 146 0.58 -15.83 0.10
C ASP A 146 -0.68 -16.55 -0.41
N PRO A 147 -1.78 -15.83 -0.73
CA PRO A 147 -2.98 -16.41 -1.30
C PRO A 147 -2.79 -17.12 -2.65
N GLY A 148 -1.73 -16.82 -3.38
CA GLY A 148 -1.35 -17.50 -4.62
C GLY A 148 -0.78 -18.92 -4.41
N ASN A 149 -0.46 -19.29 -3.18
CA ASN A 149 0.06 -20.62 -2.86
C ASN A 149 -1.10 -21.65 -2.81
N SER A 150 -0.94 -22.81 -3.46
CA SER A 150 -1.93 -23.89 -3.49
C SER A 150 -2.31 -24.42 -2.09
N ASN A 151 -1.41 -24.29 -1.13
CA ASN A 151 -1.63 -24.70 0.27
C ASN A 151 -2.09 -23.53 1.15
N PHE A 152 -2.50 -22.41 0.55
CA PHE A 152 -2.95 -21.24 1.32
C PHE A 152 -4.12 -21.59 2.24
N ARG A 153 -3.98 -21.20 3.51
CA ARG A 153 -5.05 -21.24 4.51
C ARG A 153 -4.98 -19.98 5.35
N VAL A 154 -6.12 -19.38 5.59
CA VAL A 154 -6.19 -18.24 6.52
C VAL A 154 -6.09 -18.76 7.94
N ARG A 155 -5.17 -18.22 8.73
CA ARG A 155 -5.03 -18.52 10.15
C ARG A 155 -6.34 -18.25 10.87
N ASP A 156 -6.65 -19.07 11.85
CA ASP A 156 -7.77 -18.87 12.80
C ASP A 156 -9.17 -18.86 12.16
N LEU A 157 -9.30 -19.12 10.86
CA LEU A 157 -10.60 -19.36 10.21
C LEU A 157 -10.85 -20.85 9.92
N ALA A 158 -9.86 -21.71 10.12
CA ALA A 158 -10.02 -23.14 10.01
C ALA A 158 -10.15 -23.75 11.42
N LEU A 159 -11.07 -24.68 11.58
CA LEU A 159 -11.17 -25.43 12.84
C LEU A 159 -9.83 -26.17 13.11
N PRO A 160 -9.32 -26.16 14.34
CA PRO A 160 -8.15 -26.95 14.70
C PRO A 160 -8.36 -28.42 14.37
N SER A 161 -7.28 -29.14 14.04
CA SER A 161 -7.35 -30.57 13.75
C SER A 161 -7.98 -31.33 14.94
N GLY A 162 -8.99 -32.15 14.66
CA GLY A 162 -9.73 -32.92 15.68
C GLY A 162 -10.91 -32.22 16.33
N ILE A 163 -11.27 -31.02 15.87
CA ILE A 163 -12.49 -30.31 16.29
C ILE A 163 -13.44 -30.24 15.09
N ASP A 164 -14.66 -30.74 15.28
CA ASP A 164 -15.73 -30.63 14.29
C ASP A 164 -16.65 -29.43 14.55
N ALA A 165 -17.45 -29.06 13.53
CA ALA A 165 -18.33 -27.91 13.61
C ALA A 165 -19.41 -28.05 14.71
N LYS A 166 -19.76 -29.28 15.14
CA LYS A 166 -20.76 -29.53 16.21
C LYS A 166 -20.25 -29.13 17.59
N ARG A 167 -18.94 -29.06 17.77
CA ARG A 167 -18.31 -28.72 19.04
C ARG A 167 -18.17 -27.21 19.24
N PHE A 168 -18.43 -26.42 18.17
CA PHE A 168 -18.34 -24.95 18.17
C PHE A 168 -19.71 -24.25 18.17
N GLY A 169 -20.79 -24.98 18.01
CA GLY A 169 -22.16 -24.48 18.02
C GLY A 169 -22.83 -24.52 19.39
#